data_8901f2e32e3466bf65af3476fbf49572
#
_entry.id   8901f2e32e3466bf65af3476fbf49572
#
_cell.length_a   1.000
_cell.length_b   1.000
_cell.length_c   1.000
_cell.angle_alpha   90.00
_cell.angle_beta   90.00
_cell.angle_gamma   90.00
#
_symmetry.space_group_name_H-M   'P 1'
#
loop_
_entity.id
_entity.type
_entity.pdbx_description
1 polymer ?
#
loop_
_entity_poly.entity_id
_entity_poly.type
_entity_poly.pdbx_seq_one_letter_code
_entity_poly.pdbx_strand_id
1 'polypeptide(L)'
;LFKDIFALIVGSSFREGIFILPIVLGANVLSGVWLNLSFWYKREEKTGYALWVTLSGLAASVAAGVVLIPRAGYYGAAWSRLIAEIVMVAVSLTLNRIHFPTPYNFKRIAEYVAVALAIFFITEMVAVESTILKYTINTTALVLYLFYVVKREQIDVAGLIKAVLRR
;
A
#
# COMPACT_ATOMS: atom_id res chain seq x y z
N LEU A 1 8.50 -8.07 -9.70
CA LEU A 1 7.81 -9.31 -10.07
C LEU A 1 7.03 -9.15 -11.37
N PHE A 2 6.37 -8.01 -11.59
CA PHE A 2 5.45 -7.84 -12.73
C PHE A 2 5.96 -6.86 -13.79
N LYS A 3 7.15 -6.26 -13.64
CA LYS A 3 7.67 -5.27 -14.60
C LYS A 3 7.70 -5.81 -16.04
N ASP A 4 8.12 -7.05 -16.20
CA ASP A 4 8.28 -7.64 -17.55
C ASP A 4 6.93 -8.10 -18.12
N ILE A 5 6.00 -8.55 -17.30
CA ILE A 5 4.63 -8.86 -17.70
C ILE A 5 3.89 -7.59 -18.06
N PHE A 6 4.03 -6.53 -17.26
CA PHE A 6 3.48 -5.22 -17.61
C PHE A 6 4.09 -4.65 -18.87
N ALA A 7 5.40 -4.84 -19.09
CA ALA A 7 6.08 -4.40 -20.31
C ALA A 7 5.60 -5.13 -21.58
N LEU A 8 5.04 -6.33 -21.44
CA LEU A 8 4.42 -7.07 -22.54
C LEU A 8 2.99 -6.59 -22.84
N ILE A 9 2.25 -6.18 -21.81
CA ILE A 9 0.85 -5.74 -21.92
C ILE A 9 0.79 -4.25 -22.31
N VAL A 10 1.72 -3.45 -21.78
CA VAL A 10 1.76 -2.00 -21.98
C VAL A 10 2.57 -1.69 -23.25
N GLY A 11 1.96 -0.97 -24.19
CA GLY A 11 2.61 -0.55 -25.43
C GLY A 11 3.92 0.21 -25.18
N SER A 12 4.81 0.20 -26.16
CA SER A 12 6.17 0.77 -26.07
C SER A 12 6.21 2.22 -25.57
N SER A 13 5.22 3.03 -25.90
CA SER A 13 5.09 4.43 -25.49
C SER A 13 4.82 4.63 -23.98
N PHE A 14 4.39 3.60 -23.28
CA PHE A 14 4.04 3.68 -21.86
C PHE A 14 5.05 2.99 -20.93
N ARG A 15 6.15 2.45 -21.48
CA ARG A 15 7.17 1.74 -20.70
C ARG A 15 7.85 2.63 -19.64
N GLU A 16 7.97 3.92 -19.92
CA GLU A 16 8.48 4.88 -18.95
C GLU A 16 7.58 4.98 -17.69
N GLY A 17 6.27 4.76 -17.84
CA GLY A 17 5.32 4.71 -16.72
C GLY A 17 5.55 3.57 -15.74
N ILE A 18 6.30 2.53 -16.10
CA ILE A 18 6.62 1.41 -15.19
C ILE A 18 7.43 1.89 -13.98
N PHE A 19 8.23 2.94 -14.14
CA PHE A 19 9.06 3.47 -13.04
C PHE A 19 8.25 4.21 -11.96
N ILE A 20 7.03 4.68 -12.28
CA ILE A 20 6.13 5.28 -11.27
C ILE A 20 5.32 4.22 -10.50
N LEU A 21 5.29 2.98 -10.99
CA LEU A 21 4.50 1.90 -10.38
C LEU A 21 4.79 1.70 -8.88
N PRO A 22 6.05 1.69 -8.40
CA PRO A 22 6.33 1.57 -6.96
C PRO A 22 5.73 2.71 -6.13
N ILE A 23 5.75 3.95 -6.66
CA ILE A 23 5.19 5.12 -5.97
C ILE A 23 3.67 4.99 -5.86
N VAL A 24 3.02 4.60 -6.94
CA VAL A 24 1.55 4.41 -6.99
C VAL A 24 1.13 3.24 -6.11
N LEU A 25 1.89 2.14 -6.09
CA LEU A 25 1.64 1.02 -5.20
C LEU A 25 1.80 1.42 -3.72
N GLY A 26 2.83 2.21 -3.40
CA GLY A 26 2.99 2.78 -2.06
C GLY A 26 1.79 3.65 -1.65
N ALA A 27 1.30 4.50 -2.55
CA ALA A 27 0.10 5.29 -2.32
C ALA A 27 -1.13 4.40 -2.07
N ASN A 28 -1.32 3.33 -2.85
CA ASN A 28 -2.44 2.40 -2.65
C ASN A 28 -2.36 1.65 -1.31
N VAL A 29 -1.16 1.29 -0.85
CA VAL A 29 -0.99 0.71 0.50
C VAL A 29 -1.42 1.70 1.58
N LEU A 30 -1.00 2.96 1.49
CA LEU A 30 -1.42 4.00 2.43
C LEU A 30 -2.93 4.27 2.37
N SER A 31 -3.52 4.22 1.17
CA SER A 31 -4.98 4.30 1.00
C SER A 31 -5.70 3.20 1.79
N GLY A 32 -5.21 1.97 1.73
CA GLY A 32 -5.73 0.86 2.55
C GLY A 32 -5.59 1.11 4.05
N VAL A 33 -4.50 1.74 4.48
CA VAL A 33 -4.27 2.07 5.89
C VAL A 33 -5.29 3.09 6.39
N TRP A 34 -5.47 4.23 5.69
CA TRP A 34 -6.43 5.24 6.16
C TRP A 34 -7.88 4.76 6.05
N LEU A 35 -8.22 3.92 5.06
CA LEU A 35 -9.51 3.26 5.00
C LEU A 35 -9.78 2.42 6.25
N ASN A 36 -8.79 1.65 6.69
CA ASN A 36 -8.89 0.86 7.93
C ASN A 36 -9.06 1.76 9.15
N LEU A 37 -8.30 2.85 9.23
CA LEU A 37 -8.44 3.85 10.29
C LEU A 37 -9.81 4.53 10.28
N SER A 38 -10.53 4.52 9.15
CA SER A 38 -11.83 5.18 8.99
C SER A 38 -13.02 4.42 9.61
N PHE A 39 -12.84 3.15 10.00
CA PHE A 39 -13.94 2.32 10.48
C PHE A 39 -14.63 2.86 11.74
N TRP A 40 -13.90 3.47 12.67
CA TRP A 40 -14.48 3.93 13.92
C TRP A 40 -15.52 5.05 13.72
N TYR A 41 -15.22 6.07 12.92
CA TYR A 41 -16.17 7.17 12.70
C TYR A 41 -17.34 6.78 11.80
N LYS A 42 -17.14 5.77 10.93
CA LYS A 42 -18.25 5.17 10.17
C LYS A 42 -19.19 4.38 11.08
N ARG A 43 -18.63 3.63 12.03
CA ARG A 43 -19.40 2.85 13.01
C ARG A 43 -20.17 3.75 13.98
N GLU A 44 -19.63 4.90 14.34
CA GLU A 44 -20.24 5.87 15.23
C GLU A 44 -21.10 6.93 14.51
N GLU A 45 -21.34 6.74 13.21
CA GLU A 45 -22.12 7.66 12.35
C GLU A 45 -21.54 9.09 12.29
N LYS A 46 -20.30 9.28 12.71
CA LYS A 46 -19.57 10.56 12.73
C LYS A 46 -18.88 10.82 11.38
N THR A 47 -19.63 10.79 10.29
CA THR A 47 -19.12 10.89 8.92
C THR A 47 -18.43 12.22 8.60
N GLY A 48 -18.67 13.27 9.40
CA GLY A 48 -17.97 14.57 9.27
C GLY A 48 -16.45 14.45 9.34
N TYR A 49 -15.92 13.49 10.09
CA TYR A 49 -14.47 13.26 10.14
C TYR A 49 -13.91 12.74 8.81
N ALA A 50 -14.69 11.96 8.07
CA ALA A 50 -14.30 11.53 6.72
C ALA A 50 -14.07 12.72 5.79
N LEU A 51 -14.95 13.73 5.89
CA LEU A 51 -14.85 14.95 5.09
C LEU A 51 -13.54 15.69 5.37
N TRP A 52 -13.18 15.87 6.64
CA TRP A 52 -11.93 16.54 7.03
C TRP A 52 -10.68 15.80 6.55
N VAL A 53 -10.66 14.45 6.68
CA VAL A 53 -9.57 13.63 6.15
C VAL A 53 -9.45 13.79 4.65
N THR A 54 -10.56 13.69 3.91
CA THR A 54 -10.57 13.78 2.45
C THR A 54 -10.18 15.20 1.97
N LEU A 55 -10.69 16.24 2.62
CA LEU A 55 -10.33 17.63 2.28
C LEU A 55 -8.84 17.90 2.53
N SER A 56 -8.27 17.36 3.61
CA SER A 56 -6.83 17.51 3.87
C SER A 56 -5.99 16.82 2.79
N GLY A 57 -6.39 15.64 2.34
CA GLY A 57 -5.76 14.92 1.22
C GLY A 57 -5.88 15.68 -0.10
N LEU A 58 -7.07 16.23 -0.38
CA LEU A 58 -7.30 17.06 -1.57
C LEU A 58 -6.40 18.29 -1.57
N ALA A 59 -6.36 19.04 -0.47
CA ALA A 59 -5.50 20.21 -0.34
C ALA A 59 -4.03 19.86 -0.54
N ALA A 60 -3.56 18.78 0.08
CA ALA A 60 -2.18 18.30 -0.08
C ALA A 60 -1.89 17.88 -1.53
N SER A 61 -2.82 17.17 -2.18
CA SER A 61 -2.68 16.75 -3.57
C SER A 61 -2.57 17.93 -4.53
N VAL A 62 -3.45 18.94 -4.36
CA VAL A 62 -3.44 20.14 -5.20
C VAL A 62 -2.17 20.95 -4.96
N ALA A 63 -1.78 21.19 -3.72
CA ALA A 63 -0.57 21.94 -3.38
C ALA A 63 0.69 21.25 -3.94
N ALA A 64 0.83 19.95 -3.71
CA ALA A 64 1.95 19.18 -4.26
C ALA A 64 1.90 19.12 -5.79
N GLY A 65 0.71 18.96 -6.39
CA GLY A 65 0.53 18.87 -7.83
C GLY A 65 0.94 20.13 -8.57
N VAL A 66 0.52 21.31 -8.06
CA VAL A 66 0.90 22.61 -8.64
C VAL A 66 2.41 22.81 -8.66
N VAL A 67 3.13 22.28 -7.67
CA VAL A 67 4.59 22.42 -7.57
C VAL A 67 5.35 21.32 -8.34
N LEU A 68 4.89 20.07 -8.24
CA LEU A 68 5.64 18.91 -8.74
C LEU A 68 5.33 18.56 -10.20
N ILE A 69 4.08 18.75 -10.64
CA ILE A 69 3.70 18.39 -12.01
C ILE A 69 4.45 19.23 -13.05
N PRO A 70 4.57 20.57 -12.92
CA PRO A 70 5.32 21.36 -13.88
C PRO A 70 6.82 21.02 -13.94
N ARG A 71 7.39 20.48 -12.85
CA ARG A 71 8.82 20.17 -12.73
C ARG A 71 9.15 18.75 -13.15
N ALA A 72 8.28 17.80 -12.86
CA ALA A 72 8.55 16.36 -12.98
C ALA A 72 7.49 15.60 -13.81
N GLY A 73 6.54 16.31 -14.43
CA GLY A 73 5.50 15.71 -15.26
C GLY A 73 4.71 14.63 -14.52
N TYR A 74 4.61 13.45 -15.13
CA TYR A 74 3.88 12.31 -14.56
C TYR A 74 4.49 11.76 -13.25
N TYR A 75 5.80 11.90 -13.05
CA TYR A 75 6.42 11.61 -11.74
C TYR A 75 5.90 12.55 -10.66
N GLY A 76 5.75 13.85 -11.00
CA GLY A 76 5.17 14.83 -10.10
C GLY A 76 3.75 14.49 -9.69
N ALA A 77 2.94 13.98 -10.62
CA ALA A 77 1.58 13.52 -10.33
C ALA A 77 1.58 12.31 -9.38
N ALA A 78 2.46 11.32 -9.59
CA ALA A 78 2.58 10.15 -8.73
C ALA A 78 3.00 10.52 -7.29
N TRP A 79 3.99 11.42 -7.15
CA TRP A 79 4.41 11.93 -5.86
C TRP A 79 3.33 12.77 -5.16
N SER A 80 2.58 13.59 -5.91
CA SER A 80 1.47 14.38 -5.35
C SER A 80 0.40 13.47 -4.74
N ARG A 81 0.09 12.37 -5.40
CA ARG A 81 -0.82 11.36 -4.88
C ARG A 81 -0.27 10.71 -3.61
N LEU A 82 1.00 10.30 -3.61
CA LEU A 82 1.62 9.69 -2.43
C LEU A 82 1.61 10.65 -1.22
N ILE A 83 1.91 11.93 -1.45
CA ILE A 83 1.87 12.97 -0.41
C ILE A 83 0.44 13.12 0.13
N ALA A 84 -0.57 13.13 -0.72
CA ALA A 84 -1.97 13.20 -0.30
C ALA A 84 -2.34 12.02 0.62
N GLU A 85 -1.96 10.79 0.27
CA GLU A 85 -2.22 9.60 1.07
C GLU A 85 -1.49 9.65 2.42
N ILE A 86 -0.24 10.14 2.45
CA ILE A 86 0.51 10.34 3.71
C ILE A 86 -0.22 11.32 4.62
N VAL A 87 -0.71 12.45 4.08
CA VAL A 87 -1.45 13.45 4.85
C VAL A 87 -2.76 12.86 5.38
N MET A 88 -3.50 12.13 4.55
CA MET A 88 -4.75 11.49 4.97
C MET A 88 -4.53 10.47 6.09
N VAL A 89 -3.48 9.65 6.00
CA VAL A 89 -3.08 8.72 7.07
C VAL A 89 -2.72 9.49 8.35
N ALA A 90 -1.92 10.55 8.25
CA ALA A 90 -1.51 11.34 9.41
C ALA A 90 -2.69 12.00 10.12
N VAL A 91 -3.60 12.63 9.36
CA VAL A 91 -4.82 13.24 9.91
C VAL A 91 -5.73 12.17 10.53
N SER A 92 -5.93 11.04 9.84
CA SER A 92 -6.75 9.94 10.34
C SER A 92 -6.19 9.31 11.62
N LEU A 93 -4.86 9.15 11.72
CA LEU A 93 -4.19 8.68 12.94
C LEU A 93 -4.35 9.67 14.09
N THR A 94 -4.24 10.97 13.82
CA THR A 94 -4.42 12.01 14.84
C THR A 94 -5.84 12.00 15.38
N LEU A 95 -6.84 11.97 14.49
CA LEU A 95 -8.24 11.90 14.88
C LEU A 95 -8.55 10.62 15.67
N ASN A 96 -7.98 9.49 15.25
CA ASN A 96 -8.14 8.23 15.96
C ASN A 96 -7.57 8.29 17.39
N ARG A 97 -6.36 8.85 17.56
CA ARG A 97 -5.76 9.00 18.89
C ARG A 97 -6.57 9.88 19.84
N ILE A 98 -7.24 10.91 19.31
CA ILE A 98 -8.00 11.86 20.12
C ILE A 98 -9.38 11.30 20.49
N HIS A 99 -10.09 10.68 19.54
CA HIS A 99 -11.50 10.35 19.69
C HIS A 99 -11.76 8.87 19.97
N PHE A 100 -10.86 7.98 19.54
CA PHE A 100 -11.02 6.54 19.68
C PHE A 100 -9.64 5.85 19.75
N PRO A 101 -8.98 5.89 20.89
CA PRO A 101 -7.63 5.34 21.04
C PRO A 101 -7.63 3.83 20.84
N THR A 102 -7.51 3.41 19.59
CA THR A 102 -7.33 2.01 19.24
C THR A 102 -5.89 1.62 19.54
N PRO A 103 -5.62 0.55 20.29
CA PRO A 103 -4.28 0.11 20.61
C PRO A 103 -3.64 -0.55 19.37
N TYR A 104 -3.20 0.26 18.42
CA TYR A 104 -2.42 -0.26 17.28
C TYR A 104 -1.04 -0.68 17.74
N ASN A 105 -0.68 -1.91 17.47
CA ASN A 105 0.66 -2.40 17.73
C ASN A 105 1.60 -1.99 16.60
N PHE A 106 2.07 -0.73 16.64
CA PHE A 106 3.00 -0.19 15.64
C PHE A 106 4.28 -1.03 15.49
N LYS A 107 4.73 -1.72 16.57
CA LYS A 107 5.90 -2.60 16.50
C LYS A 107 5.64 -3.78 15.56
N ARG A 108 4.46 -4.40 15.63
CA ARG A 108 4.09 -5.48 14.71
C ARG A 108 3.99 -5.01 13.26
N ILE A 109 3.38 -3.86 13.03
CA ILE A 109 3.28 -3.29 11.68
C ILE A 109 4.67 -3.03 11.12
N ALA A 110 5.55 -2.43 11.91
CA ALA A 110 6.94 -2.20 11.52
C ALA A 110 7.71 -3.53 11.26
N GLU A 111 7.48 -4.57 12.07
CA GLU A 111 8.04 -5.91 11.87
C GLU A 111 7.62 -6.48 10.49
N TYR A 112 6.33 -6.45 10.15
CA TYR A 112 5.86 -6.94 8.86
C TYR A 112 6.42 -6.15 7.68
N VAL A 113 6.46 -4.83 7.79
CA VAL A 113 7.05 -3.98 6.75
C VAL A 113 8.54 -4.27 6.61
N ALA A 114 9.27 -4.40 7.72
CA ALA A 114 10.70 -4.71 7.70
C ALA A 114 10.99 -6.08 7.06
N VAL A 115 10.19 -7.10 7.40
CA VAL A 115 10.34 -8.43 6.79
C VAL A 115 10.03 -8.39 5.30
N ALA A 116 8.97 -7.67 4.88
CA ALA A 116 8.63 -7.52 3.47
C ALA A 116 9.75 -6.82 2.68
N LEU A 117 10.31 -5.74 3.24
CA LEU A 117 11.44 -5.03 2.64
C LEU A 117 12.70 -5.90 2.60
N ALA A 118 13.00 -6.64 3.67
CA ALA A 118 14.14 -7.54 3.70
C ALA A 118 14.04 -8.61 2.60
N ILE A 119 12.87 -9.24 2.46
CA ILE A 119 12.60 -10.21 1.39
C ILE A 119 12.78 -9.57 0.02
N PHE A 120 12.24 -8.36 -0.18
CA PHE A 120 12.37 -7.63 -1.44
C PHE A 120 13.84 -7.37 -1.78
N PHE A 121 14.63 -6.86 -0.84
CA PHE A 121 16.06 -6.61 -1.07
C PHE A 121 16.86 -7.88 -1.31
N ILE A 122 16.58 -8.95 -0.56
CA ILE A 122 17.26 -10.24 -0.75
C ILE A 122 16.95 -10.80 -2.15
N THR A 123 15.69 -10.78 -2.57
CA THR A 123 15.31 -11.29 -3.91
C THR A 123 15.85 -10.43 -5.06
N GLU A 124 16.07 -9.14 -4.84
CA GLU A 124 16.69 -8.26 -5.84
C GLU A 124 18.21 -8.43 -5.91
N MET A 125 18.87 -8.79 -4.78
CA MET A 125 20.31 -9.08 -4.73
C MET A 125 20.67 -10.42 -5.37
N VAL A 126 19.73 -11.37 -5.46
CA VAL A 126 19.95 -12.64 -6.15
C VAL A 126 19.89 -12.40 -7.65
N ALA A 127 21.06 -12.16 -8.23
CA ALA A 127 21.25 -11.99 -9.67
C ALA A 127 21.05 -13.33 -10.37
N VAL A 128 19.84 -13.58 -10.88
CA VAL A 128 19.51 -14.78 -11.65
C VAL A 128 19.32 -14.37 -13.10
N GLU A 129 20.12 -14.94 -14.00
CA GLU A 129 20.03 -14.69 -15.44
C GLU A 129 18.72 -15.23 -16.06
N SER A 130 18.20 -16.32 -15.51
CA SER A 130 16.96 -16.93 -16.01
C SER A 130 15.72 -16.21 -15.49
N THR A 131 14.93 -15.64 -16.40
CA THR A 131 13.68 -14.97 -16.11
C THR A 131 12.68 -15.89 -15.38
N ILE A 132 12.59 -17.15 -15.77
CA ILE A 132 11.68 -18.13 -15.16
C ILE A 132 12.07 -18.40 -13.70
N LEU A 133 13.37 -18.58 -13.44
CA LEU A 133 13.87 -18.82 -12.08
C LEU A 133 13.64 -17.60 -11.17
N LYS A 134 13.83 -16.38 -11.70
CA LYS A 134 13.53 -15.13 -10.97
C LYS A 134 12.06 -15.05 -10.58
N TYR A 135 11.13 -15.38 -11.47
CA TYR A 135 9.70 -15.42 -11.15
C TYR A 135 9.36 -16.47 -10.10
N THR A 136 9.94 -17.64 -10.19
CA THR A 136 9.72 -18.73 -9.22
C THR A 136 10.19 -18.33 -7.83
N ILE A 137 11.40 -17.77 -7.71
CA ILE A 137 11.96 -17.29 -6.43
C ILE A 137 11.05 -16.22 -5.81
N ASN A 138 10.66 -15.22 -6.60
CA ASN A 138 9.83 -14.11 -6.11
C ASN A 138 8.43 -14.58 -5.68
N THR A 139 7.83 -15.51 -6.44
CA THR A 139 6.51 -16.06 -6.09
C THR A 139 6.60 -16.91 -4.82
N THR A 140 7.65 -17.73 -4.71
CA THR A 140 7.89 -18.53 -3.50
C THR A 140 8.12 -17.65 -2.28
N ALA A 141 8.92 -16.60 -2.41
CA ALA A 141 9.16 -15.63 -1.34
C ALA A 141 7.86 -14.93 -0.89
N LEU A 142 7.00 -14.54 -1.84
CA LEU A 142 5.69 -13.97 -1.53
C LEU A 142 4.79 -14.96 -0.77
N VAL A 143 4.72 -16.21 -1.22
CA VAL A 143 3.93 -17.27 -0.55
C VAL A 143 4.44 -17.51 0.86
N LEU A 144 5.75 -17.60 1.05
CA LEU A 144 6.37 -17.75 2.37
C LEU A 144 6.07 -16.56 3.29
N TYR A 145 6.11 -15.35 2.77
CA TYR A 145 5.73 -14.15 3.52
C TYR A 145 4.25 -14.19 3.95
N LEU A 146 3.34 -14.53 3.04
CA LEU A 146 1.92 -14.65 3.36
C LEU A 146 1.69 -15.75 4.41
N PHE A 147 2.36 -16.89 4.28
CA PHE A 147 2.28 -17.96 5.27
C PHE A 147 2.81 -17.53 6.64
N TYR A 148 3.92 -16.79 6.68
CA TYR A 148 4.45 -16.20 7.92
C TYR A 148 3.42 -15.29 8.59
N VAL A 149 2.79 -14.37 7.85
CA VAL A 149 1.77 -13.46 8.37
C VAL A 149 0.56 -14.22 8.91
N VAL A 150 0.02 -15.16 8.13
CA VAL A 150 -1.15 -15.97 8.52
C VAL A 150 -0.87 -16.77 9.79
N LYS A 151 0.30 -17.40 9.88
CA LYS A 151 0.69 -18.17 11.06
C LYS A 151 0.91 -17.30 12.29
N ARG A 152 1.51 -16.12 12.11
CA ARG A 152 1.80 -15.18 13.20
C ARG A 152 0.53 -14.56 13.78
N GLU A 153 -0.45 -14.23 12.94
CA GLU A 153 -1.74 -13.67 13.33
C GLU A 153 -2.78 -14.74 13.72
N GLN A 154 -2.42 -16.02 13.64
CA GLN A 154 -3.33 -17.15 13.93
C GLN A 154 -4.67 -17.04 13.17
N ILE A 155 -4.62 -16.56 11.92
CA ILE A 155 -5.81 -16.39 11.10
C ILE A 155 -6.37 -17.78 10.73
N ASP A 156 -7.60 -18.06 11.16
CA ASP A 156 -8.31 -19.29 10.75
C ASP A 156 -8.78 -19.19 9.28
N VAL A 157 -7.85 -19.49 8.37
CA VAL A 157 -8.12 -19.47 6.94
C VAL A 157 -9.18 -20.51 6.56
N ALA A 158 -9.23 -21.65 7.26
CA ALA A 158 -10.22 -22.69 6.99
C ALA A 158 -11.64 -22.22 7.37
N GLY A 159 -11.78 -21.53 8.48
CA GLY A 159 -13.04 -20.89 8.89
C GLY A 159 -13.50 -19.82 7.93
N LEU A 160 -12.59 -18.98 7.43
CA LEU A 160 -12.89 -17.96 6.43
C LEU A 160 -13.36 -18.57 5.10
N ILE A 161 -12.67 -19.59 4.59
CA ILE A 161 -13.08 -20.28 3.36
C ILE A 161 -14.46 -20.92 3.52
N LYS A 162 -14.75 -21.57 4.65
CA LYS A 162 -16.07 -22.15 4.92
C LYS A 162 -17.15 -21.09 5.00
N ALA A 163 -16.86 -19.92 5.56
CA ALA A 163 -17.83 -18.79 5.64
C ALA A 163 -18.14 -18.22 4.25
N VAL A 164 -17.17 -18.14 3.36
CA VAL A 164 -17.36 -17.67 1.97
C VAL A 164 -18.13 -18.69 1.13
N LEU A 165 -17.85 -19.98 1.28
CA LEU A 165 -18.51 -21.06 0.52
C LEU A 165 -19.96 -21.34 0.99
N ARG A 166 -20.37 -20.82 2.17
CA ARG A 166 -21.73 -20.93 2.69
C ARG A 166 -22.67 -19.79 2.27
N ARG A 167 -22.20 -18.80 1.54
CA ARG A 167 -23.00 -17.74 0.92
C ARG A 167 -23.28 -18.06 -0.54
#